data_25fe4b71bdf86c995a53671cee526b0a
#
_entry.id   25fe4b71bdf86c995a53671cee526b0a
#
_cell.length_a   1.000
_cell.length_b   1.000
_cell.length_c   1.000
_cell.angle_alpha   90.00
_cell.angle_beta   90.00
_cell.angle_gamma   90.00
#
_symmetry.space_group_name_H-M   'P 1'
#
loop_
_entity.id
_entity.type
_entity.pdbx_description
1 polymer ?
#
loop_
_entity_poly.entity_id
_entity_poly.type
_entity_poly.pdbx_seq_one_letter_code
_entity_poly.pdbx_strand_id
1 'polypeptide(L)'
;KTNPVQDVIDLDLVIAKDYAESRKAPANTFEASFGYGWVISKIYDINGRALDSKGGVEWKLAYEHVWNGGMGIGLQYAGFKKSFSGGDMMFSYIAPEWVSRTKFDRWILKSGVGVGVFLYHDPFYNAAGFGLHATLGFEYMLSSNWGLGLTLNGIGGSMPKQDWMLLKEDERCGITRFNLLGGLRYYF
;
A
#
# COMPACT_ATOMS: atom_id res chain seq x y z
N LYS A 1 -28.56 13.08 -48.76
CA LYS A 1 -27.19 13.67 -48.89
C LYS A 1 -26.68 13.90 -47.50
N THR A 2 -25.73 13.10 -47.05
CA THR A 2 -25.03 13.28 -45.80
C THR A 2 -24.18 14.57 -45.86
N ASN A 3 -24.14 15.31 -44.81
CA ASN A 3 -23.32 16.51 -44.74
C ASN A 3 -21.89 16.09 -44.33
N PRO A 4 -20.88 16.19 -45.21
CA PRO A 4 -19.54 15.68 -44.92
C PRO A 4 -18.85 16.33 -43.71
N VAL A 5 -19.25 17.55 -43.36
CA VAL A 5 -18.74 18.25 -42.17
C VAL A 5 -19.27 17.61 -40.87
N GLN A 6 -20.55 17.20 -40.88
CA GLN A 6 -21.16 16.53 -39.72
C GLN A 6 -20.54 15.15 -39.51
N ASP A 7 -20.29 14.39 -40.59
CA ASP A 7 -19.66 13.07 -40.50
C ASP A 7 -18.23 13.14 -39.90
N VAL A 8 -17.46 14.18 -40.19
CA VAL A 8 -16.12 14.42 -39.56
C VAL A 8 -16.24 14.74 -38.09
N ILE A 9 -17.16 15.63 -37.69
CA ILE A 9 -17.38 15.99 -36.28
C ILE A 9 -17.82 14.76 -35.50
N ASP A 10 -18.70 13.94 -36.01
CA ASP A 10 -19.17 12.74 -35.35
C ASP A 10 -18.04 11.71 -35.22
N LEU A 11 -17.15 11.57 -36.17
CA LEU A 11 -15.97 10.73 -36.09
C LEU A 11 -14.99 11.18 -35.04
N ASP A 12 -14.71 12.48 -34.95
CA ASP A 12 -13.82 13.06 -33.93
C ASP A 12 -14.38 12.88 -32.52
N LEU A 13 -15.70 13.00 -32.36
CA LEU A 13 -16.38 12.74 -31.09
C LEU A 13 -16.28 11.26 -30.68
N VAL A 14 -16.43 10.32 -31.61
CA VAL A 14 -16.27 8.88 -31.37
C VAL A 14 -14.83 8.57 -30.96
N ILE A 15 -13.84 9.08 -31.69
CA ILE A 15 -12.42 8.88 -31.38
C ILE A 15 -12.08 9.46 -30.00
N ALA A 16 -12.55 10.65 -29.68
CA ALA A 16 -12.33 11.29 -28.38
C ALA A 16 -12.96 10.48 -27.24
N LYS A 17 -14.15 9.92 -27.45
CA LYS A 17 -14.83 9.07 -26.47
C LYS A 17 -14.09 7.76 -26.24
N ASP A 18 -13.69 7.07 -27.32
CA ASP A 18 -12.92 5.82 -27.23
C ASP A 18 -11.58 6.04 -26.54
N TYR A 19 -10.90 7.15 -26.86
CA TYR A 19 -9.67 7.53 -26.18
C TYR A 19 -9.86 7.82 -24.69
N ALA A 20 -10.95 8.49 -24.32
CA ALA A 20 -11.28 8.75 -22.92
C ALA A 20 -11.64 7.45 -22.18
N GLU A 21 -12.35 6.51 -22.81
CA GLU A 21 -12.68 5.21 -22.22
C GLU A 21 -11.45 4.32 -22.05
N SER A 22 -10.52 4.32 -23.00
CA SER A 22 -9.26 3.56 -22.91
C SER A 22 -8.38 3.98 -21.74
N ARG A 23 -8.55 5.20 -21.23
CA ARG A 23 -7.83 5.73 -20.07
C ARG A 23 -8.50 5.43 -18.73
N LYS A 24 -9.72 4.94 -18.71
CA LYS A 24 -10.38 4.58 -17.44
C LYS A 24 -9.71 3.35 -16.84
N ALA A 25 -9.28 3.48 -15.61
CA ALA A 25 -8.87 2.31 -14.82
C ALA A 25 -10.11 1.50 -14.42
N PRO A 26 -10.03 0.16 -14.34
CA PRO A 26 -11.13 -0.66 -13.83
C PRO A 26 -11.56 -0.21 -12.43
N ALA A 27 -12.86 -0.28 -12.14
CA ALA A 27 -13.43 0.26 -10.89
C ALA A 27 -12.90 -0.46 -9.66
N ASN A 28 -12.82 -1.78 -9.71
CA ASN A 28 -12.42 -2.59 -8.58
C ASN A 28 -11.07 -3.24 -8.83
N THR A 29 -10.27 -3.36 -7.77
CA THR A 29 -8.98 -4.06 -7.81
C THR A 29 -8.78 -4.85 -6.53
N PHE A 30 -8.33 -6.08 -6.68
CA PHE A 30 -7.75 -6.87 -5.61
C PHE A 30 -6.23 -6.97 -5.83
N GLU A 31 -5.45 -6.61 -4.82
CA GLU A 31 -3.98 -6.66 -4.84
C GLU A 31 -3.48 -7.72 -3.87
N ALA A 32 -2.54 -8.56 -4.33
CA ALA A 32 -1.73 -9.44 -3.50
C ALA A 32 -0.26 -9.23 -3.84
N SER A 33 0.51 -8.74 -2.89
CA SER A 33 1.91 -8.34 -3.08
C SER A 33 2.80 -8.89 -1.98
N PHE A 34 4.06 -9.15 -2.34
CA PHE A 34 5.08 -9.71 -1.46
C PHE A 34 6.42 -9.04 -1.75
N GLY A 35 7.27 -8.90 -0.74
CA GLY A 35 8.58 -8.31 -0.93
C GLY A 35 9.35 -8.11 0.37
N TYR A 36 10.03 -7.00 0.47
CA TYR A 36 10.93 -6.72 1.57
C TYR A 36 10.65 -5.36 2.19
N GLY A 37 10.66 -5.33 3.52
CA GLY A 37 10.46 -4.12 4.31
C GLY A 37 11.67 -3.79 5.17
N TRP A 38 11.85 -2.48 5.43
CA TRP A 38 12.91 -1.95 6.30
C TRP A 38 12.29 -1.08 7.38
N VAL A 39 12.60 -1.38 8.64
CA VAL A 39 12.26 -0.52 9.77
C VAL A 39 13.34 0.54 9.90
N ILE A 40 12.97 1.82 9.81
CA ILE A 40 13.88 2.97 9.90
C ILE A 40 14.10 3.39 11.35
N SER A 41 13.06 3.27 12.18
CA SER A 41 13.13 3.60 13.59
C SER A 41 14.22 2.80 14.31
N LYS A 42 14.83 3.40 15.31
CA LYS A 42 15.77 2.68 16.18
C LYS A 42 15.01 1.66 17.00
N ILE A 43 15.40 0.40 16.89
CA ILE A 43 14.90 -0.71 17.72
C ILE A 43 16.08 -1.18 18.58
N TYR A 44 15.84 -1.35 19.86
CA TYR A 44 16.84 -1.83 20.82
C TYR A 44 16.45 -3.22 21.31
N ASP A 45 17.43 -4.07 21.54
CA ASP A 45 17.24 -5.34 22.24
C ASP A 45 17.03 -5.12 23.75
N ILE A 46 16.74 -6.19 24.48
CA ILE A 46 16.56 -6.16 25.96
C ILE A 46 17.79 -5.68 26.71
N ASN A 47 18.97 -5.69 26.09
CA ASN A 47 20.24 -5.21 26.66
C ASN A 47 20.55 -3.76 26.27
N GLY A 48 19.61 -3.07 25.60
CA GLY A 48 19.77 -1.69 25.14
C GLY A 48 20.68 -1.53 23.92
N ARG A 49 21.01 -2.62 23.20
CA ARG A 49 21.81 -2.56 21.97
C ARG A 49 20.90 -2.32 20.77
N ALA A 50 21.29 -1.38 19.91
CA ALA A 50 20.57 -1.15 18.66
C ALA A 50 20.67 -2.37 17.75
N LEU A 51 19.54 -2.77 17.14
CA LEU A 51 19.53 -3.84 16.15
C LEU A 51 20.15 -3.34 14.84
N ASP A 52 21.20 -4.04 14.38
CA ASP A 52 21.94 -3.69 13.15
C ASP A 52 21.12 -3.98 11.89
N SER A 53 20.39 -5.08 11.85
CA SER A 53 19.57 -5.48 10.71
C SER A 53 18.08 -5.32 11.03
N LYS A 54 17.43 -4.39 10.34
CA LYS A 54 16.02 -4.02 10.53
C LYS A 54 15.12 -4.40 9.36
N GLY A 55 15.63 -5.21 8.43
CA GLY A 55 14.89 -5.67 7.27
C GLY A 55 14.21 -7.01 7.51
N GLY A 56 13.09 -7.24 6.86
CA GLY A 56 12.31 -8.47 6.93
C GLY A 56 11.39 -8.66 5.75
N VAL A 57 10.72 -9.81 5.78
CA VAL A 57 9.72 -10.16 4.76
C VAL A 57 8.46 -9.35 4.99
N GLU A 58 7.87 -8.85 3.90
CA GLU A 58 6.63 -8.10 3.94
C GLU A 58 5.65 -8.60 2.89
N TRP A 59 4.36 -8.56 3.23
CA TRP A 59 3.26 -8.87 2.31
C TRP A 59 2.12 -7.87 2.48
N LYS A 60 1.36 -7.68 1.41
CA LYS A 60 0.21 -6.78 1.37
C LYS A 60 -0.95 -7.46 0.65
N LEU A 61 -2.14 -7.31 1.20
CA LEU A 61 -3.41 -7.56 0.55
C LEU A 61 -4.20 -6.26 0.56
N ALA A 62 -4.82 -5.90 -0.56
CA ALA A 62 -5.68 -4.73 -0.62
C ALA A 62 -6.86 -4.95 -1.56
N TYR A 63 -7.98 -4.34 -1.22
CA TYR A 63 -9.13 -4.16 -2.09
C TYR A 63 -9.37 -2.67 -2.27
N GLU A 64 -9.64 -2.26 -3.50
CA GLU A 64 -9.86 -0.86 -3.86
C GLU A 64 -11.06 -0.73 -4.79
N HIS A 65 -11.86 0.30 -4.54
CA HIS A 65 -12.91 0.76 -5.44
C HIS A 65 -12.62 2.19 -5.87
N VAL A 66 -12.49 2.40 -7.18
CA VAL A 66 -12.15 3.70 -7.77
C VAL A 66 -13.29 4.15 -8.69
N TRP A 67 -13.77 5.36 -8.45
CA TRP A 67 -14.81 5.99 -9.27
C TRP A 67 -14.26 6.50 -10.59
N ASN A 68 -15.14 6.89 -11.49
CA ASN A 68 -14.80 7.38 -12.83
C ASN A 68 -13.81 8.57 -12.87
N GLY A 69 -13.67 9.30 -11.76
CA GLY A 69 -12.70 10.39 -11.66
C GLY A 69 -11.27 9.96 -11.26
N GLY A 70 -11.00 8.66 -11.16
CA GLY A 70 -9.69 8.15 -10.77
C GLY A 70 -9.41 8.20 -9.26
N MET A 71 -10.34 8.71 -8.46
CA MET A 71 -10.29 8.71 -6.99
C MET A 71 -11.13 7.57 -6.45
N GLY A 72 -10.76 7.04 -5.28
CA GLY A 72 -11.46 5.91 -4.70
C GLY A 72 -11.13 5.68 -3.24
N ILE A 73 -11.67 4.60 -2.72
CA ILE A 73 -11.44 4.12 -1.37
C ILE A 73 -10.98 2.66 -1.41
N GLY A 74 -10.22 2.27 -0.42
CA GLY A 74 -9.76 0.91 -0.29
C GLY A 74 -9.65 0.46 1.17
N LEU A 75 -9.30 -0.79 1.31
CA LEU A 75 -8.91 -1.40 2.57
C LEU A 75 -7.63 -2.19 2.33
N GLN A 76 -6.60 -1.94 3.13
CA GLN A 76 -5.37 -2.72 3.05
C GLN A 76 -5.05 -3.44 4.35
N TYR A 77 -4.42 -4.60 4.21
CA TYR A 77 -3.70 -5.32 5.23
C TYR A 77 -2.24 -5.43 4.82
N ALA A 78 -1.31 -5.03 5.69
CA ALA A 78 0.13 -5.22 5.48
C ALA A 78 0.72 -5.97 6.66
N GLY A 79 1.44 -7.05 6.38
CA GLY A 79 2.14 -7.87 7.36
C GLY A 79 3.64 -7.82 7.15
N PHE A 80 4.40 -7.75 8.23
CA PHE A 80 5.86 -7.77 8.23
C PHE A 80 6.35 -8.79 9.24
N LYS A 81 7.38 -9.54 8.88
CA LYS A 81 8.03 -10.52 9.76
C LYS A 81 9.54 -10.41 9.71
N LYS A 82 10.15 -10.39 10.88
CA LYS A 82 11.59 -10.46 11.06
C LYS A 82 11.93 -11.50 12.12
N SER A 83 12.80 -12.46 11.77
CA SER A 83 13.30 -13.46 12.71
C SER A 83 14.63 -13.04 13.32
N PHE A 84 14.79 -13.28 14.62
CA PHE A 84 16.02 -13.08 15.39
C PHE A 84 16.36 -14.37 16.12
N SER A 85 17.54 -14.39 16.78
CA SER A 85 17.96 -15.50 17.64
C SER A 85 17.04 -15.73 18.86
N GLY A 86 16.25 -14.73 19.26
CA GLY A 86 15.32 -14.78 20.39
C GLY A 86 13.84 -14.98 20.02
N GLY A 87 13.50 -15.10 18.75
CA GLY A 87 12.12 -15.26 18.25
C GLY A 87 11.79 -14.39 17.06
N ASP A 88 10.51 -14.37 16.71
CA ASP A 88 9.99 -13.61 15.57
C ASP A 88 9.35 -12.30 16.03
N MET A 89 9.66 -11.21 15.35
CA MET A 89 8.96 -9.94 15.45
C MET A 89 7.99 -9.82 14.28
N MET A 90 6.74 -9.54 14.57
CA MET A 90 5.69 -9.36 13.58
C MET A 90 5.00 -8.02 13.74
N PHE A 91 4.74 -7.38 12.61
CA PHE A 91 3.88 -6.21 12.54
C PHE A 91 2.72 -6.50 11.60
N SER A 92 1.52 -6.18 12.03
CA SER A 92 0.33 -6.19 11.18
C SER A 92 -0.30 -4.81 11.17
N TYR A 93 -0.77 -4.39 10.01
CA TYR A 93 -1.40 -3.09 9.82
C TYR A 93 -2.65 -3.24 8.97
N ILE A 94 -3.77 -2.75 9.47
CA ILE A 94 -5.05 -2.75 8.75
C ILE A 94 -5.55 -1.32 8.69
N ALA A 95 -5.85 -0.84 7.48
CA ALA A 95 -6.28 0.53 7.29
C ALA A 95 -7.24 0.69 6.12
N PRO A 96 -8.32 1.45 6.28
CA PRO A 96 -8.98 2.10 5.17
C PRO A 96 -7.99 3.09 4.52
N GLU A 97 -8.10 3.21 3.21
CA GLU A 97 -7.25 4.12 2.44
C GLU A 97 -8.06 4.93 1.43
N TRP A 98 -7.61 6.13 1.18
CA TRP A 98 -8.00 6.94 0.05
C TRP A 98 -7.00 6.69 -1.07
N VAL A 99 -7.49 6.32 -2.25
CA VAL A 99 -6.65 5.96 -3.40
C VAL A 99 -6.90 6.88 -4.59
N SER A 100 -5.86 7.10 -5.37
CA SER A 100 -5.93 7.74 -6.67
C SER A 100 -5.25 6.85 -7.70
N ARG A 101 -5.90 6.62 -8.84
CA ARG A 101 -5.36 5.85 -9.96
C ARG A 101 -5.48 6.61 -11.27
N THR A 102 -4.39 6.61 -12.03
CA THR A 102 -4.34 7.17 -13.37
C THR A 102 -3.82 6.10 -14.33
N LYS A 103 -4.59 5.78 -15.37
CA LYS A 103 -4.23 4.80 -16.39
C LYS A 103 -3.67 5.50 -17.63
N PHE A 104 -2.57 4.97 -18.15
CA PHE A 104 -1.91 5.38 -19.39
C PHE A 104 -1.71 4.13 -20.25
N ASP A 105 -2.58 3.88 -21.22
CA ASP A 105 -2.58 2.66 -22.01
C ASP A 105 -2.64 1.41 -21.09
N ARG A 106 -1.57 0.63 -21.00
CA ARG A 106 -1.46 -0.55 -20.14
C ARG A 106 -0.85 -0.27 -18.77
N TRP A 107 -0.41 0.95 -18.54
CA TRP A 107 0.21 1.35 -17.28
C TRP A 107 -0.79 2.03 -16.34
N ILE A 108 -0.68 1.73 -15.08
CA ILE A 108 -1.46 2.39 -14.03
C ILE A 108 -0.49 2.94 -13.00
N LEU A 109 -0.58 4.23 -12.75
CA LEU A 109 0.04 4.89 -11.62
C LEU A 109 -0.99 4.98 -10.50
N LYS A 110 -0.61 4.51 -9.31
CA LYS A 110 -1.44 4.51 -8.11
C LYS A 110 -0.77 5.31 -7.00
N SER A 111 -1.56 6.05 -6.23
CA SER A 111 -1.16 6.59 -4.94
C SER A 111 -2.27 6.35 -3.92
N GLY A 112 -1.89 6.18 -2.67
CA GLY A 112 -2.83 5.96 -1.58
C GLY A 112 -2.33 6.54 -0.27
N VAL A 113 -3.24 6.95 0.59
CA VAL A 113 -2.97 7.37 1.96
C VAL A 113 -4.07 6.87 2.88
N GLY A 114 -3.74 6.53 4.10
CA GLY A 114 -4.75 6.09 5.05
C GLY A 114 -4.26 6.06 6.50
N VAL A 115 -5.22 5.82 7.38
CA VAL A 115 -5.02 5.74 8.83
C VAL A 115 -5.61 4.42 9.30
N GLY A 116 -4.89 3.69 10.14
CA GLY A 116 -5.35 2.39 10.58
C GLY A 116 -4.79 1.93 11.92
N VAL A 117 -5.07 0.66 12.20
CA VAL A 117 -4.60 -0.02 13.41
C VAL A 117 -3.30 -0.73 13.12
N PHE A 118 -2.32 -0.48 13.97
CA PHE A 118 -1.00 -1.09 13.94
C PHE A 118 -0.89 -2.07 15.09
N LEU A 119 -0.57 -3.32 14.79
CA LEU A 119 -0.42 -4.40 15.76
C LEU A 119 1.03 -4.88 15.75
N TYR A 120 1.61 -4.96 16.91
CA TYR A 120 2.94 -5.50 17.13
C TYR A 120 2.86 -6.78 17.95
N HIS A 121 3.65 -7.77 17.61
CA HIS A 121 3.77 -9.02 18.33
C HIS A 121 5.22 -9.51 18.30
N ASP A 122 5.75 -9.84 19.47
CA ASP A 122 6.98 -10.61 19.65
C ASP A 122 6.79 -11.64 20.76
N PRO A 123 7.76 -12.55 21.07
CA PRO A 123 7.62 -13.56 22.11
C PRO A 123 7.38 -13.01 23.53
N PHE A 124 7.67 -11.75 23.75
CA PHE A 124 7.62 -11.12 25.07
C PHE A 124 6.51 -10.09 25.21
N TYR A 125 5.96 -9.60 24.07
CA TYR A 125 5.07 -8.46 24.09
C TYR A 125 4.09 -8.38 22.92
N ASN A 126 2.89 -7.88 23.25
CA ASN A 126 1.86 -7.53 22.29
C ASN A 126 1.45 -6.07 22.48
N ALA A 127 1.41 -5.31 21.42
CA ALA A 127 0.94 -3.94 21.45
C ALA A 127 0.01 -3.63 20.28
N ALA A 128 -0.92 -2.74 20.53
CA ALA A 128 -1.76 -2.15 19.51
C ALA A 128 -1.59 -0.63 19.52
N GLY A 129 -1.66 -0.04 18.35
CA GLY A 129 -1.55 1.40 18.19
C GLY A 129 -2.22 1.88 16.92
N PHE A 130 -2.06 3.16 16.64
CA PHE A 130 -2.53 3.76 15.41
C PHE A 130 -1.37 4.03 14.47
N GLY A 131 -1.61 3.92 13.17
CA GLY A 131 -0.63 4.19 12.14
C GLY A 131 -1.20 4.97 10.98
N LEU A 132 -0.30 5.59 10.25
CA LEU A 132 -0.53 6.24 8.97
C LEU A 132 0.23 5.48 7.91
N HIS A 133 -0.28 5.47 6.68
CA HIS A 133 0.48 4.97 5.55
C HIS A 133 0.37 5.89 4.34
N ALA A 134 1.37 5.78 3.48
CA ALA A 134 1.36 6.33 2.14
C ALA A 134 1.89 5.28 1.16
N THR A 135 1.21 5.11 0.04
CA THR A 135 1.52 4.12 -0.99
C THR A 135 1.74 4.79 -2.33
N LEU A 136 2.75 4.34 -3.07
CA LEU A 136 2.95 4.62 -4.49
C LEU A 136 3.06 3.29 -5.22
N GLY A 137 2.25 3.10 -6.25
CA GLY A 137 2.20 1.89 -7.06
C GLY A 137 2.39 2.18 -8.54
N PHE A 138 3.11 1.31 -9.21
CA PHE A 138 3.29 1.32 -10.65
C PHE A 138 2.93 -0.07 -11.17
N GLU A 139 1.91 -0.15 -12.01
CA GLU A 139 1.27 -1.39 -12.41
C GLU A 139 1.22 -1.50 -13.93
N TYR A 140 1.39 -2.71 -14.45
CA TYR A 140 1.28 -3.03 -15.88
C TYR A 140 0.16 -4.04 -16.10
N MET A 141 -0.81 -3.71 -16.91
CA MET A 141 -1.92 -4.59 -17.27
C MET A 141 -1.48 -5.63 -18.30
N LEU A 142 -1.46 -6.90 -17.89
CA LEU A 142 -1.18 -8.04 -18.76
C LEU A 142 -2.40 -8.35 -19.67
N SER A 143 -3.59 -8.18 -19.08
CA SER A 143 -4.87 -8.34 -19.76
C SER A 143 -5.88 -7.32 -19.22
N SER A 144 -7.13 -7.37 -19.65
CA SER A 144 -8.21 -6.54 -19.09
C SER A 144 -8.43 -6.73 -17.61
N ASN A 145 -8.13 -7.92 -17.08
CA ASN A 145 -8.43 -8.29 -15.69
C ASN A 145 -7.19 -8.58 -14.83
N TRP A 146 -6.01 -8.73 -15.43
CA TRP A 146 -4.79 -9.07 -14.68
C TRP A 146 -3.68 -8.07 -14.92
N GLY A 147 -2.96 -7.74 -13.87
CA GLY A 147 -1.76 -6.92 -13.91
C GLY A 147 -0.69 -7.39 -12.96
N LEU A 148 0.52 -6.91 -13.23
CA LEU A 148 1.68 -6.98 -12.36
C LEU A 148 1.98 -5.57 -11.85
N GLY A 149 2.44 -5.44 -10.61
CA GLY A 149 2.80 -4.13 -10.10
C GLY A 149 3.92 -4.17 -9.09
N LEU A 150 4.58 -3.03 -8.99
CA LEU A 150 5.51 -2.68 -7.93
C LEU A 150 4.85 -1.65 -7.02
N THR A 151 4.96 -1.84 -5.72
CA THR A 151 4.39 -0.95 -4.71
C THR A 151 5.48 -0.53 -3.73
N LEU A 152 5.69 0.77 -3.58
CA LEU A 152 6.43 1.37 -2.49
C LEU A 152 5.42 1.83 -1.45
N ASN A 153 5.56 1.37 -0.22
CA ASN A 153 4.65 1.71 0.86
C ASN A 153 5.45 2.15 2.09
N GLY A 154 5.08 3.28 2.68
CA GLY A 154 5.61 3.78 3.94
C GLY A 154 4.53 3.69 5.02
N ILE A 155 4.84 3.06 6.15
CA ILE A 155 3.93 2.92 7.30
C ILE A 155 4.60 3.46 8.53
N GLY A 156 3.97 4.46 9.16
CA GLY A 156 4.36 4.98 10.47
C GLY A 156 3.31 4.61 11.51
N GLY A 157 3.72 4.00 12.60
CA GLY A 157 2.84 3.62 13.70
C GLY A 157 3.30 4.17 15.04
N SER A 158 2.37 4.39 15.96
CA SER A 158 2.63 4.76 17.34
C SER A 158 1.90 3.79 18.27
N MET A 159 2.65 3.15 19.16
CA MET A 159 2.13 2.18 20.12
C MET A 159 2.56 2.53 21.56
N PRO A 160 1.85 2.03 22.59
CA PRO A 160 2.27 2.17 23.97
C PRO A 160 3.69 1.64 24.19
N LYS A 161 4.39 2.26 25.10
CA LYS A 161 5.71 1.84 25.54
C LYS A 161 5.62 0.58 26.41
N GLN A 162 6.69 -0.20 26.44
CA GLN A 162 6.87 -1.31 27.39
C GLN A 162 7.51 -0.86 28.69
N ASP A 163 7.16 -1.51 29.82
CA ASP A 163 7.65 -1.18 31.17
C ASP A 163 9.18 -1.32 31.30
N TRP A 164 9.81 -2.19 30.52
CA TRP A 164 11.26 -2.39 30.49
C TRP A 164 12.04 -1.42 29.59
N MET A 165 11.34 -0.65 28.73
CA MET A 165 12.01 0.40 27.97
C MET A 165 12.36 1.57 28.89
N LEU A 166 13.63 2.02 28.88
CA LEU A 166 14.17 3.11 29.70
C LEU A 166 13.62 4.51 29.32
N LEU A 167 12.39 4.60 28.86
CA LEU A 167 11.70 5.83 28.54
C LEU A 167 10.74 6.21 29.71
N LYS A 168 10.33 7.45 29.83
CA LYS A 168 9.38 7.90 30.87
C LYS A 168 8.01 7.23 30.69
N GLU A 169 7.26 7.03 31.78
CA GLU A 169 6.03 6.22 31.86
C GLU A 169 4.95 6.59 30.85
N ASP A 170 4.88 7.83 30.39
CA ASP A 170 3.84 8.32 29.45
C ASP A 170 4.30 8.39 27.98
N GLU A 171 5.49 7.90 27.64
CA GLU A 171 6.01 8.01 26.27
C GLU A 171 5.52 6.86 25.39
N ARG A 172 5.18 7.20 24.14
CA ARG A 172 4.81 6.24 23.10
C ARG A 172 6.00 5.91 22.20
N CYS A 173 6.07 4.67 21.74
CA CYS A 173 7.05 4.26 20.74
C CYS A 173 6.52 4.52 19.34
N GLY A 174 7.30 5.26 18.53
CA GLY A 174 7.05 5.43 17.11
C GLY A 174 7.85 4.43 16.30
N ILE A 175 7.19 3.72 15.39
CA ILE A 175 7.85 2.83 14.45
C ILE A 175 7.52 3.31 13.03
N THR A 176 8.56 3.50 12.23
CA THR A 176 8.44 3.83 10.81
C THR A 176 9.13 2.75 9.99
N ARG A 177 8.45 2.26 8.97
CA ARG A 177 8.99 1.29 8.02
C ARG A 177 8.66 1.68 6.59
N PHE A 178 9.53 1.28 5.67
CA PHE A 178 9.30 1.32 4.23
C PHE A 178 9.38 -0.08 3.67
N ASN A 179 8.64 -0.34 2.60
CA ASN A 179 8.71 -1.61 1.90
C ASN A 179 8.64 -1.41 0.39
N LEU A 180 9.23 -2.37 -0.32
CA LEU A 180 9.11 -2.52 -1.75
C LEU A 180 8.51 -3.89 -2.04
N LEU A 181 7.36 -3.90 -2.67
CA LEU A 181 6.56 -5.09 -2.91
C LEU A 181 6.30 -5.27 -4.41
N GLY A 182 6.44 -6.50 -4.89
CA GLY A 182 5.98 -6.92 -6.20
C GLY A 182 4.76 -7.82 -6.06
N GLY A 183 3.79 -7.76 -6.99
CA GLY A 183 2.63 -8.62 -6.85
C GLY A 183 1.64 -8.56 -8.00
N LEU A 184 0.58 -9.35 -7.83
CA LEU A 184 -0.52 -9.49 -8.79
C LEU A 184 -1.66 -8.53 -8.44
N ARG A 185 -2.35 -8.09 -9.50
CA ARG A 185 -3.59 -7.31 -9.43
C ARG A 185 -4.66 -8.00 -10.25
N TYR A 186 -5.84 -8.08 -9.69
CA TYR A 186 -7.03 -8.53 -10.39
C TYR A 186 -8.04 -7.38 -10.46
N TYR A 187 -8.42 -7.02 -11.68
CA TYR A 187 -9.32 -5.91 -11.98
C TYR A 187 -10.69 -6.43 -12.43
N PHE A 188 -11.78 -5.81 -11.93
CA PHE A 188 -13.16 -6.20 -12.27
C PHE A 188 -14.19 -5.08 -12.05
#